data_6fcacbe22ee5899fc894013c2e9ac96a
#
_entry.id   6fcacbe22ee5899fc894013c2e9ac96a
#
_cell.length_a   1.000
_cell.length_b   1.000
_cell.length_c   1.000
_cell.angle_alpha   90.00
_cell.angle_beta   90.00
_cell.angle_gamma   90.00
#
_symmetry.space_group_name_H-M   'P 1'
#
loop_
_entity.id
_entity.type
_entity.pdbx_description
1 polymer ?
#
loop_
_entity_poly.entity_id
_entity_poly.type
_entity_poly.pdbx_seq_one_letter_code
_entity_poly.pdbx_strand_id
1 'polypeptide(L)'
;MDDLGGAIGFDLDSVEPRRAARNRHTIRCTGDRRRVARVRVSRVLRTPLMLLACAALAPAATSLLLAAPAHAAVWVIPASARAFPKTPPGHAQTIGLDAAGNEYEGAQVVVRGAAARDVRLSWTSGSDALITGNATLSQVAYVRVTHPSTDTHLPAGDYPDPLLPREFGDAVRMPAATAALYVLVHVPYDARPGTYRATLRVVNGPETADVPVRLRVWDFGWKRLSTHTAFALSTRGIETSLRGSVSFSGEKKQQILSAYYSMLLAHGVTPMPPHAMPGASGDGSFNAERYAAALKPWADKTGLDLPDVQIPWYRWFPWSMSAASASEPRLLTYLTQLCRVFADNGWQSKAFAYVIDEPTSTKGERAAESYAKVLHRASAAAGFRCRYLLTDEPRPTSLGGIKTANSFLFDDVDIWCPRYYYFFGRVPALRARQAAGKEVWWYTYANAGAAVNPGYLIEKPLSDQRVWGWLMQGWDVDGLLNWGTNRWGDALTGNGWRDPYKDPLSYRKPLPDGRVANGDTCLIYPGYYPRYGLTDPLAGPVSSLRLEALRDGLEDREYLRLASRTAGGAAFVKKTAASVTWFPYPIRQGNVFDFPKYTTKPAVFERARLQLAERIEQSR
;
A
#
# COMPACT_ATOMS: atom_id res chain seq x y z
N MET A 1 -6.32 -13.27 -32.28
CA MET A 1 -5.34 -13.24 -31.20
C MET A 1 -5.59 -12.06 -30.27
N ASP A 2 -6.84 -11.72 -30.10
CA ASP A 2 -7.29 -10.52 -29.40
C ASP A 2 -8.28 -10.96 -28.34
N ASP A 3 -7.80 -11.34 -27.17
CA ASP A 3 -8.56 -11.32 -25.91
C ASP A 3 -7.73 -11.93 -24.74
N LEU A 4 -6.67 -11.23 -24.34
CA LEU A 4 -5.92 -11.55 -23.12
C LEU A 4 -6.13 -10.51 -22.02
N GLY A 5 -7.31 -9.88 -22.03
CA GLY A 5 -7.76 -8.96 -20.99
C GLY A 5 -8.59 -9.63 -19.88
N GLY A 6 -8.41 -10.93 -19.69
CA GLY A 6 -9.07 -11.65 -18.60
C GLY A 6 -8.57 -11.15 -17.25
N ALA A 7 -9.43 -10.45 -16.51
CA ALA A 7 -9.26 -10.19 -15.10
C ALA A 7 -8.89 -11.49 -14.37
N ILE A 8 -8.11 -11.41 -13.30
CA ILE A 8 -8.14 -12.42 -12.25
C ILE A 8 -9.61 -12.42 -11.80
N GLY A 9 -10.41 -13.29 -12.39
CA GLY A 9 -11.82 -13.39 -12.09
C GLY A 9 -11.94 -14.08 -10.74
N PHE A 10 -12.31 -13.32 -9.72
CA PHE A 10 -12.84 -13.91 -8.51
C PHE A 10 -14.10 -14.67 -8.91
N ASP A 11 -14.11 -15.97 -8.71
CA ASP A 11 -15.27 -16.83 -8.94
C ASP A 11 -16.32 -16.53 -7.86
N LEU A 12 -17.22 -15.59 -8.16
CA LEU A 12 -18.30 -15.18 -7.27
C LEU A 12 -19.53 -16.10 -7.33
N ASP A 13 -19.55 -17.08 -8.24
CA ASP A 13 -20.68 -18.01 -8.38
C ASP A 13 -20.76 -19.03 -7.23
N SER A 14 -19.80 -19.05 -6.30
CA SER A 14 -19.83 -19.94 -5.13
C SER A 14 -20.38 -19.30 -3.86
N VAL A 15 -20.81 -18.04 -3.88
CA VAL A 15 -21.43 -17.38 -2.71
C VAL A 15 -22.95 -17.37 -2.87
N GLU A 16 -23.59 -18.51 -2.70
CA GLU A 16 -25.02 -18.52 -2.38
C GLU A 16 -25.26 -17.83 -1.03
N PRO A 17 -26.19 -16.87 -0.95
CA PRO A 17 -26.53 -16.26 0.33
C PRO A 17 -27.34 -17.26 1.16
N ARG A 18 -26.68 -17.99 2.06
CA ARG A 18 -27.41 -18.75 3.09
C ARG A 18 -28.20 -17.74 3.93
N ARG A 19 -29.52 -17.78 3.75
CA ARG A 19 -30.50 -17.10 4.62
C ARG A 19 -30.20 -17.45 6.07
N ALA A 20 -29.77 -16.47 6.84
CA ALA A 20 -29.69 -16.60 8.29
C ALA A 20 -31.12 -16.83 8.83
N ALA A 21 -31.38 -18.02 9.32
CA ALA A 21 -32.60 -18.33 10.07
C ALA A 21 -32.62 -17.43 11.31
N ARG A 22 -33.62 -16.57 11.39
CA ARG A 22 -33.93 -15.79 12.59
C ARG A 22 -34.44 -16.72 13.67
N ASN A 23 -33.58 -17.19 14.55
CA ASN A 23 -34.00 -17.76 15.83
C ASN A 23 -34.32 -16.58 16.77
N ARG A 24 -35.62 -16.31 16.89
CA ARG A 24 -36.16 -15.47 17.97
C ARG A 24 -36.17 -16.32 19.24
N HIS A 25 -35.17 -16.19 20.08
CA HIS A 25 -35.28 -16.59 21.47
C HIS A 25 -35.80 -15.41 22.28
N THR A 26 -37.08 -15.50 22.62
CA THR A 26 -37.76 -14.62 23.57
C THR A 26 -37.26 -14.99 24.96
N ILE A 27 -36.38 -14.21 25.55
CA ILE A 27 -36.04 -14.29 26.97
C ILE A 27 -37.01 -13.37 27.69
N ARG A 28 -37.94 -13.97 28.45
CA ARG A 28 -38.76 -13.29 29.46
C ARG A 28 -37.87 -12.94 30.64
N CYS A 29 -37.63 -11.68 30.88
CA CYS A 29 -37.13 -11.20 32.16
C CYS A 29 -38.32 -10.77 33.01
N THR A 30 -38.54 -11.51 34.09
CA THR A 30 -39.43 -11.14 35.20
C THR A 30 -38.79 -10.00 36.01
N GLY A 31 -39.65 -9.08 36.43
CA GLY A 31 -39.27 -7.79 36.95
C GLY A 31 -38.60 -7.77 38.33
N ASP A 32 -37.92 -6.69 38.59
CA ASP A 32 -37.92 -6.11 39.92
C ASP A 32 -37.88 -4.58 39.82
N ARG A 33 -38.85 -3.94 40.52
CA ARG A 33 -39.03 -2.48 40.58
C ARG A 33 -38.14 -1.94 41.67
N ARG A 34 -37.14 -1.12 41.37
CA ARG A 34 -36.59 -0.20 42.36
C ARG A 34 -36.52 1.25 41.81
N ARG A 35 -37.11 2.09 42.63
CA ARG A 35 -37.38 3.52 42.52
C ARG A 35 -36.17 4.35 42.04
N VAL A 36 -36.39 5.17 41.02
CA VAL A 36 -35.47 6.29 40.66
C VAL A 36 -36.01 7.57 41.33
N ALA A 37 -35.21 8.14 42.19
CA ALA A 37 -35.47 9.43 42.84
C ALA A 37 -35.25 10.57 41.82
N ARG A 38 -36.29 11.41 41.65
CA ARG A 38 -36.19 12.66 40.89
C ARG A 38 -35.52 13.73 41.76
N VAL A 39 -34.39 14.25 41.31
CA VAL A 39 -33.81 15.48 41.85
C VAL A 39 -34.43 16.66 41.11
N ARG A 40 -35.21 17.48 41.85
CA ARG A 40 -35.71 18.79 41.41
C ARG A 40 -34.59 19.82 41.55
N VAL A 41 -34.23 20.51 40.49
CA VAL A 41 -33.41 21.74 40.55
C VAL A 41 -34.37 22.91 40.58
N SER A 42 -34.33 23.64 41.70
CA SER A 42 -35.13 24.84 41.97
C SER A 42 -34.55 26.05 41.24
N ARG A 43 -35.40 26.74 40.48
CA ARG A 43 -35.14 28.11 39.97
C ARG A 43 -35.16 29.09 41.13
N VAL A 44 -34.09 29.87 41.24
CA VAL A 44 -34.10 31.12 42.05
C VAL A 44 -34.16 32.31 41.10
N LEU A 45 -35.30 32.98 41.10
CA LEU A 45 -35.49 34.34 40.55
C LEU A 45 -34.84 35.36 41.50
N ARG A 46 -34.09 36.31 40.97
CA ARG A 46 -33.90 37.62 41.58
C ARG A 46 -33.92 38.71 40.52
N THR A 47 -34.82 39.62 40.74
CA THR A 47 -35.20 40.83 40.02
C THR A 47 -34.23 42.02 40.29
N PRO A 48 -34.41 43.18 39.61
CA PRO A 48 -33.30 44.03 39.18
C PRO A 48 -33.10 45.24 40.06
N LEU A 49 -31.94 45.85 39.98
CA LEU A 49 -31.69 47.20 40.46
C LEU A 49 -31.31 48.15 39.32
N MET A 50 -32.16 49.11 39.05
CA MET A 50 -31.88 50.31 38.25
C MET A 50 -30.74 51.10 38.88
N LEU A 51 -29.81 51.59 38.06
CA LEU A 51 -29.05 52.81 38.34
C LEU A 51 -28.82 53.60 37.05
N LEU A 52 -29.09 54.89 37.22
CA LEU A 52 -29.21 55.94 36.21
C LEU A 52 -27.91 56.25 35.46
N ALA A 53 -28.16 56.73 34.29
CA ALA A 53 -27.32 57.30 33.26
C ALA A 53 -26.27 58.32 33.73
N CYS A 54 -25.10 58.28 33.04
CA CYS A 54 -24.37 59.47 32.63
C CYS A 54 -23.92 59.29 31.20
N ALA A 55 -24.48 60.05 30.30
CA ALA A 55 -24.10 60.15 28.93
C ALA A 55 -22.78 60.92 28.80
N ALA A 56 -21.73 60.27 28.36
CA ALA A 56 -20.52 60.89 27.81
C ALA A 56 -20.39 60.50 26.35
N LEU A 57 -20.64 61.48 25.47
CA LEU A 57 -20.32 61.37 24.04
C LEU A 57 -18.80 61.23 23.88
N ALA A 58 -18.33 60.04 23.49
CA ALA A 58 -17.02 59.83 22.90
C ALA A 58 -17.18 59.61 21.39
N PRO A 59 -16.34 60.21 20.55
CA PRO A 59 -16.44 60.02 19.11
C PRO A 59 -16.07 58.56 18.78
N ALA A 60 -16.94 57.89 18.05
CA ALA A 60 -16.68 56.57 17.51
C ALA A 60 -15.55 56.69 16.47
N ALA A 61 -14.33 56.48 16.86
CA ALA A 61 -13.23 56.15 15.95
C ALA A 61 -13.52 54.73 15.44
N THR A 62 -14.15 54.67 14.28
CA THR A 62 -14.26 53.42 13.48
C THR A 62 -12.86 53.04 13.07
N SER A 63 -12.15 52.29 13.89
CA SER A 63 -10.92 51.59 13.48
C SER A 63 -11.36 50.58 12.44
N LEU A 64 -11.25 50.93 11.15
CA LEU A 64 -11.11 49.95 10.10
C LEU A 64 -9.87 49.13 10.45
N LEU A 65 -10.07 48.00 11.10
CA LEU A 65 -9.12 46.90 11.08
C LEU A 65 -9.02 46.49 9.63
N LEU A 66 -8.14 47.16 8.87
CA LEU A 66 -7.58 46.61 7.67
C LEU A 66 -7.01 45.25 8.09
N ALA A 67 -7.77 44.16 7.80
CA ALA A 67 -7.23 42.82 7.90
C ALA A 67 -5.94 42.83 7.09
N ALA A 68 -4.79 42.74 7.75
CA ALA A 68 -3.52 42.57 7.08
C ALA A 68 -3.71 41.44 6.08
N PRO A 69 -3.27 41.57 4.82
CA PRO A 69 -3.37 40.50 3.85
C PRO A 69 -2.79 39.27 4.50
N ALA A 70 -3.56 38.17 4.52
CA ALA A 70 -3.10 36.93 5.13
C ALA A 70 -1.84 36.53 4.37
N HIS A 71 -0.66 36.79 4.99
CA HIS A 71 0.63 36.44 4.40
C HIS A 71 0.60 34.97 4.01
N ALA A 72 1.04 34.65 2.80
CA ALA A 72 1.10 33.28 2.34
C ALA A 72 2.06 32.51 3.24
N ALA A 73 1.55 31.60 4.04
CA ALA A 73 2.38 30.80 4.92
C ALA A 73 3.03 29.65 4.16
N VAL A 74 4.30 29.40 4.43
CA VAL A 74 5.05 28.22 3.97
C VAL A 74 5.48 27.43 5.20
N TRP A 75 5.24 26.12 5.23
CA TRP A 75 5.73 25.25 6.30
C TRP A 75 5.97 23.83 5.78
N VAL A 76 6.63 23.00 6.56
CA VAL A 76 6.99 21.62 6.22
C VAL A 76 6.18 20.64 7.07
N ILE A 77 5.76 19.54 6.47
CA ILE A 77 5.18 18.39 7.17
C ILE A 77 5.89 17.10 6.72
N PRO A 78 5.87 16.02 7.55
CA PRO A 78 6.40 14.72 7.16
C PRO A 78 5.77 14.17 5.87
N ALA A 79 6.52 13.33 5.15
CA ALA A 79 6.03 12.62 3.96
C ALA A 79 4.72 11.87 4.23
N SER A 80 4.64 11.17 5.35
CA SER A 80 3.49 10.36 5.79
C SER A 80 2.38 11.15 6.51
N ALA A 81 2.35 12.49 6.38
CA ALA A 81 1.25 13.35 6.82
C ALA A 81 0.37 13.76 5.64
N ARG A 82 -0.78 14.38 5.92
CA ARG A 82 -1.69 14.91 4.89
C ARG A 82 -2.02 16.37 5.12
N ALA A 83 -1.82 17.21 4.10
CA ALA A 83 -2.27 18.59 4.05
C ALA A 83 -3.64 18.67 3.39
N PHE A 84 -4.69 18.79 4.18
CA PHE A 84 -6.05 19.02 3.68
C PHE A 84 -6.25 20.49 3.26
N PRO A 85 -7.25 20.81 2.42
CA PRO A 85 -7.51 22.18 1.96
C PRO A 85 -7.73 23.20 3.08
N LYS A 86 -8.11 22.75 4.28
CA LYS A 86 -8.35 23.58 5.47
C LYS A 86 -7.32 23.37 6.59
N THR A 87 -6.25 22.62 6.36
CA THR A 87 -5.18 22.40 7.35
C THR A 87 -4.63 23.76 7.81
N PRO A 88 -4.59 24.04 9.12
CA PRO A 88 -4.03 25.29 9.64
C PRO A 88 -2.51 25.36 9.37
N PRO A 89 -1.91 26.56 9.38
CA PRO A 89 -0.46 26.72 9.28
C PRO A 89 0.28 25.93 10.36
N GLY A 90 1.39 25.29 9.96
CA GLY A 90 2.32 24.62 10.86
C GLY A 90 3.50 25.53 11.21
N HIS A 91 4.42 25.00 12.02
CA HIS A 91 5.57 25.76 12.54
C HIS A 91 6.92 25.31 11.96
N ALA A 92 7.02 24.09 11.42
CA ALA A 92 8.30 23.58 10.89
C ALA A 92 8.67 24.32 9.59
N GLN A 93 9.89 24.86 9.55
CA GLN A 93 10.41 25.64 8.44
C GLN A 93 11.61 24.99 7.76
N THR A 94 11.98 23.77 8.16
CA THR A 94 13.13 23.03 7.65
C THR A 94 12.74 21.62 7.23
N ILE A 95 13.37 21.10 6.19
CA ILE A 95 13.30 19.70 5.79
C ILE A 95 14.48 18.97 6.43
N GLY A 96 14.21 18.03 7.32
CA GLY A 96 15.20 17.13 7.89
C GLY A 96 14.96 15.72 7.41
N LEU A 97 15.94 15.14 6.70
CA LEU A 97 15.90 13.78 6.17
C LEU A 97 17.07 13.00 6.73
N ASP A 98 16.84 11.75 7.09
CA ASP A 98 17.86 10.82 7.54
C ASP A 98 17.67 9.49 6.78
N ALA A 99 18.62 9.13 5.90
CA ALA A 99 18.47 8.02 4.96
C ALA A 99 19.67 7.09 4.92
N ALA A 100 19.43 5.82 4.69
CA ALA A 100 20.43 4.82 4.33
C ALA A 100 20.78 4.87 2.83
N GLY A 101 21.82 4.18 2.41
CA GLY A 101 22.11 4.00 0.98
C GLY A 101 21.00 3.20 0.28
N ASN A 102 20.53 3.68 -0.86
CA ASN A 102 19.40 3.18 -1.66
C ASN A 102 18.03 3.36 -1.00
N GLU A 103 17.89 4.36 -0.14
CA GLU A 103 16.61 4.74 0.49
C GLU A 103 16.01 5.98 -0.18
N TYR A 104 14.69 6.08 -0.12
CA TYR A 104 13.92 7.24 -0.56
C TYR A 104 13.36 7.98 0.65
N GLU A 105 13.70 9.25 0.81
CA GLU A 105 13.20 10.08 1.89
C GLU A 105 12.52 11.34 1.38
N GLY A 106 11.40 11.70 1.97
CA GLY A 106 10.60 12.81 1.51
C GLY A 106 10.05 13.71 2.60
N ALA A 107 9.59 14.89 2.15
CA ALA A 107 8.81 15.81 2.95
C ALA A 107 7.82 16.56 2.07
N GLN A 108 6.80 17.15 2.70
CA GLN A 108 5.86 18.00 1.99
C GLN A 108 6.09 19.47 2.37
N VAL A 109 6.25 20.31 1.36
CA VAL A 109 6.25 21.78 1.48
C VAL A 109 4.80 22.23 1.30
N VAL A 110 4.19 22.71 2.36
CA VAL A 110 2.81 23.19 2.36
C VAL A 110 2.79 24.68 2.21
N VAL A 111 1.95 25.17 1.32
CA VAL A 111 1.77 26.59 1.05
C VAL A 111 0.32 26.99 1.27
N ARG A 112 0.12 28.18 1.86
CA ARG A 112 -1.19 28.77 2.06
C ARG A 112 -1.27 30.15 1.42
N GLY A 113 -2.44 30.47 0.84
CA GLY A 113 -2.69 31.76 0.19
C GLY A 113 -3.99 31.70 -0.60
N ALA A 114 -4.19 32.62 -1.54
CA ALA A 114 -5.36 32.61 -2.43
C ALA A 114 -5.39 31.28 -3.25
N ALA A 115 -6.58 30.76 -3.50
CA ALA A 115 -6.73 29.63 -4.40
C ALA A 115 -6.31 30.00 -5.84
N ALA A 116 -5.96 28.98 -6.62
CA ALA A 116 -5.58 29.14 -8.01
C ALA A 116 -4.40 30.11 -8.28
N ARG A 117 -3.40 30.14 -7.41
CA ARG A 117 -2.12 30.86 -7.58
C ARG A 117 -1.04 29.92 -8.07
N ASP A 118 0.00 30.48 -8.63
CA ASP A 118 1.19 29.75 -9.07
C ASP A 118 2.25 29.78 -7.96
N VAL A 119 2.89 28.63 -7.72
CA VAL A 119 3.99 28.44 -6.78
C VAL A 119 5.17 27.84 -7.55
N ARG A 120 6.39 28.29 -7.24
CA ARG A 120 7.63 27.74 -7.81
C ARG A 120 8.53 27.26 -6.68
N LEU A 121 9.12 26.09 -6.87
CA LEU A 121 10.18 25.56 -6.02
C LEU A 121 11.45 25.41 -6.85
N SER A 122 12.55 25.97 -6.36
CA SER A 122 13.86 25.85 -7.03
C SER A 122 14.98 25.75 -6.00
N TRP A 123 16.05 25.07 -6.38
CA TRP A 123 17.26 24.99 -5.55
C TRP A 123 18.07 26.29 -5.66
N THR A 124 18.59 26.77 -4.53
CA THR A 124 19.50 27.91 -4.55
C THR A 124 20.92 27.47 -4.92
N SER A 125 21.76 28.42 -5.36
CA SER A 125 23.18 28.18 -5.59
C SER A 125 23.89 27.74 -4.30
N GLY A 126 24.87 26.83 -4.41
CA GLY A 126 25.57 26.27 -3.26
C GLY A 126 24.85 25.10 -2.56
N SER A 127 23.71 24.65 -3.09
CA SER A 127 23.06 23.42 -2.65
C SER A 127 23.85 22.18 -3.07
N ASP A 128 23.96 21.19 -2.19
CA ASP A 128 24.68 19.94 -2.46
C ASP A 128 24.07 19.14 -3.62
N ALA A 129 24.92 18.72 -4.55
CA ALA A 129 24.54 17.99 -5.75
C ALA A 129 23.90 16.62 -5.42
N LEU A 130 24.27 15.98 -4.30
CA LEU A 130 23.64 14.75 -3.86
C LEU A 130 22.13 14.94 -3.62
N ILE A 131 21.72 16.08 -3.07
CA ILE A 131 20.31 16.38 -2.87
C ILE A 131 19.67 16.79 -4.18
N THR A 132 20.22 17.82 -4.86
CA THR A 132 19.58 18.46 -6.01
C THR A 132 19.50 17.55 -7.24
N GLY A 133 20.50 16.68 -7.43
CA GLY A 133 20.58 15.75 -8.56
C GLY A 133 19.73 14.46 -8.37
N ASN A 134 19.28 14.18 -7.13
CA ASN A 134 18.49 13.00 -6.81
C ASN A 134 17.10 13.34 -6.25
N ALA A 135 16.73 14.62 -6.27
CA ALA A 135 15.42 15.06 -5.82
C ALA A 135 14.39 15.05 -6.96
N THR A 136 13.17 14.68 -6.63
CA THR A 136 12.00 14.82 -7.50
C THR A 136 10.93 15.69 -6.83
N LEU A 137 10.12 16.34 -7.65
CA LEU A 137 9.04 17.20 -7.19
C LEU A 137 7.70 16.67 -7.69
N SER A 138 6.71 16.63 -6.81
CA SER A 138 5.34 16.32 -7.20
C SER A 138 4.34 17.28 -6.54
N GLN A 139 3.30 17.62 -7.26
CA GLN A 139 2.15 18.31 -6.69
C GLN A 139 1.20 17.31 -6.05
N VAL A 140 0.84 17.51 -4.80
CA VAL A 140 -0.19 16.70 -4.15
C VAL A 140 -1.56 17.12 -4.66
N ALA A 141 -2.23 16.23 -5.39
CA ALA A 141 -3.59 16.44 -5.86
C ALA A 141 -4.61 15.84 -4.88
N TYR A 142 -5.87 16.21 -5.06
CA TYR A 142 -6.96 15.77 -4.20
C TYR A 142 -7.93 14.87 -4.94
N VAL A 143 -8.42 13.85 -4.26
CA VAL A 143 -9.51 12.98 -4.72
C VAL A 143 -10.74 13.23 -3.86
N ARG A 144 -11.88 13.44 -4.52
CA ARG A 144 -13.15 13.68 -3.82
C ARG A 144 -13.80 12.37 -3.39
N VAL A 145 -13.88 12.16 -2.08
CA VAL A 145 -14.69 11.09 -1.48
C VAL A 145 -16.07 11.64 -1.18
N THR A 146 -17.09 11.16 -1.89
CA THR A 146 -18.48 11.54 -1.68
C THR A 146 -19.22 10.58 -0.76
N HIS A 147 -18.86 9.30 -0.82
CA HIS A 147 -19.40 8.24 0.01
C HIS A 147 -18.24 7.58 0.78
N PRO A 148 -18.08 7.89 2.07
CA PRO A 148 -17.00 7.33 2.87
C PRO A 148 -17.03 5.80 2.90
N SER A 149 -15.85 5.21 2.96
CA SER A 149 -15.70 3.76 3.09
C SER A 149 -16.35 3.27 4.37
N THR A 150 -17.12 2.19 4.26
CA THR A 150 -17.86 1.59 5.38
C THR A 150 -16.89 1.21 6.50
N ASP A 151 -17.34 1.33 7.74
CA ASP A 151 -16.60 0.99 8.98
C ASP A 151 -15.36 1.87 9.26
N THR A 152 -15.07 2.89 8.45
CA THR A 152 -13.95 3.81 8.75
C THR A 152 -14.33 4.94 9.68
N HIS A 153 -15.62 5.32 9.69
CA HIS A 153 -16.15 6.50 10.42
C HIS A 153 -15.46 7.82 10.04
N LEU A 154 -14.79 7.85 8.87
CA LEU A 154 -14.10 9.03 8.36
C LEU A 154 -15.05 9.87 7.50
N PRO A 155 -14.88 11.21 7.43
CA PRO A 155 -15.83 12.09 6.73
C PRO A 155 -15.67 12.03 5.22
N ALA A 156 -16.72 12.39 4.49
CA ALA A 156 -16.61 12.78 3.09
C ALA A 156 -15.75 14.05 2.94
N GLY A 157 -15.04 14.18 1.84
CA GLY A 157 -14.15 15.33 1.64
C GLY A 157 -13.16 15.17 0.50
N ASP A 158 -12.27 16.15 0.38
CA ASP A 158 -11.16 16.11 -0.56
C ASP A 158 -9.92 15.55 0.14
N TYR A 159 -9.49 14.38 -0.29
CA TYR A 159 -8.36 13.66 0.29
C TYR A 159 -7.11 13.84 -0.56
N PRO A 160 -5.98 14.34 0.01
CA PRO A 160 -4.71 14.40 -0.72
C PRO A 160 -4.17 13.00 -0.91
N ASP A 161 -3.86 12.62 -2.19
CA ASP A 161 -3.35 11.29 -2.50
C ASP A 161 -2.50 11.22 -3.79
N PRO A 162 -2.96 11.63 -5.02
CA PRO A 162 -2.14 11.56 -6.22
C PRO A 162 -0.93 12.51 -6.15
N LEU A 163 0.24 12.05 -6.60
CA LEU A 163 1.48 12.80 -6.68
C LEU A 163 1.79 13.15 -8.15
N LEU A 164 1.25 14.26 -8.62
CA LEU A 164 1.43 14.70 -10.01
C LEU A 164 2.87 15.16 -10.24
N PRO A 165 3.65 14.55 -11.15
CA PRO A 165 5.02 14.95 -11.42
C PRO A 165 5.12 16.42 -11.83
N ARG A 166 6.15 17.12 -11.34
CA ARG A 166 6.47 18.52 -11.65
C ARG A 166 7.99 18.68 -11.68
N GLU A 167 8.43 19.73 -12.38
CA GLU A 167 9.85 20.08 -12.42
C GLU A 167 10.18 21.22 -11.46
N PHE A 168 11.40 21.20 -10.90
CA PHE A 168 11.89 22.32 -10.11
C PHE A 168 12.11 23.55 -11.02
N GLY A 169 11.62 24.70 -10.58
CA GLY A 169 11.65 25.93 -11.37
C GLY A 169 10.36 26.24 -12.11
N ASP A 170 9.52 25.24 -12.33
CA ASP A 170 8.25 25.44 -13.02
C ASP A 170 7.17 26.08 -12.13
N ALA A 171 6.25 26.79 -12.78
CA ALA A 171 5.07 27.32 -12.10
C ALA A 171 4.04 26.20 -11.91
N VAL A 172 3.73 25.90 -10.65
CA VAL A 172 2.75 24.89 -10.28
C VAL A 172 1.47 25.57 -9.79
N ARG A 173 0.37 25.37 -10.52
CA ARG A 173 -0.95 25.91 -10.15
C ARG A 173 -1.54 25.22 -8.94
N MET A 174 -1.70 25.94 -7.82
CA MET A 174 -2.27 25.38 -6.60
C MET A 174 -3.80 25.29 -6.66
N PRO A 175 -4.39 24.12 -6.39
CA PRO A 175 -5.84 23.90 -6.55
C PRO A 175 -6.66 24.47 -5.38
N ALA A 176 -6.05 24.72 -4.23
CA ALA A 176 -6.73 25.10 -3.00
C ALA A 176 -5.94 26.17 -2.23
N ALA A 177 -6.60 26.82 -1.27
CA ALA A 177 -5.98 27.81 -0.38
C ALA A 177 -4.80 27.21 0.42
N THR A 178 -4.94 26.00 0.93
CA THR A 178 -3.84 25.19 1.47
C THR A 178 -3.58 24.03 0.51
N ALA A 179 -2.34 23.87 0.05
CA ALA A 179 -1.92 22.80 -0.84
C ALA A 179 -0.47 22.42 -0.57
N ALA A 180 -0.05 21.23 -1.00
CA ALA A 180 1.28 20.71 -0.76
C ALA A 180 2.02 20.36 -2.05
N LEU A 181 3.34 20.50 -1.99
CA LEU A 181 4.30 19.98 -2.95
C LEU A 181 5.14 18.92 -2.22
N TYR A 182 5.27 17.74 -2.80
CA TYR A 182 6.02 16.61 -2.26
C TYR A 182 7.42 16.62 -2.85
N VAL A 183 8.42 16.74 -1.99
CA VAL A 183 9.85 16.66 -2.35
C VAL A 183 10.36 15.31 -1.87
N LEU A 184 10.92 14.54 -2.79
CA LEU A 184 11.46 13.22 -2.54
C LEU A 184 12.92 13.17 -2.98
N VAL A 185 13.79 12.61 -2.14
CA VAL A 185 15.21 12.41 -2.45
C VAL A 185 15.53 10.92 -2.42
N HIS A 186 16.07 10.37 -3.51
CA HIS A 186 16.65 9.05 -3.55
C HIS A 186 18.15 9.12 -3.20
N VAL A 187 18.58 8.45 -2.15
CA VAL A 187 20.00 8.37 -1.80
C VAL A 187 20.63 7.20 -2.57
N PRO A 188 21.59 7.43 -3.46
CA PRO A 188 22.29 6.33 -4.14
C PRO A 188 22.90 5.34 -3.16
N TYR A 189 22.96 4.05 -3.53
CA TYR A 189 23.50 2.99 -2.66
C TYR A 189 24.95 3.26 -2.23
N ASP A 190 25.76 3.85 -3.09
CA ASP A 190 27.16 4.18 -2.91
C ASP A 190 27.41 5.63 -2.45
N ALA A 191 26.35 6.33 -2.04
CA ALA A 191 26.46 7.67 -1.49
C ALA A 191 27.36 7.66 -0.24
N ARG A 192 28.29 8.61 -0.15
CA ARG A 192 29.18 8.71 1.02
C ARG A 192 28.38 9.07 2.27
N PRO A 193 28.61 8.39 3.40
CA PRO A 193 28.01 8.78 4.68
C PRO A 193 28.37 10.21 5.06
N GLY A 194 27.42 10.94 5.64
CA GLY A 194 27.65 12.34 6.02
C GLY A 194 26.40 13.20 6.04
N THR A 195 26.60 14.50 6.23
CA THR A 195 25.51 15.46 6.24
C THR A 195 25.63 16.39 5.03
N TYR A 196 24.57 16.43 4.24
CA TYR A 196 24.42 17.25 3.04
C TYR A 196 23.40 18.36 3.29
N ARG A 197 23.58 19.50 2.63
CA ARG A 197 22.77 20.70 2.84
C ARG A 197 22.32 21.29 1.52
N ALA A 198 21.09 21.75 1.47
CA ALA A 198 20.53 22.49 0.35
C ALA A 198 19.57 23.56 0.86
N THR A 199 19.20 24.48 0.03
CA THR A 199 18.13 25.43 0.32
C THR A 199 17.12 25.43 -0.82
N LEU A 200 15.87 25.14 -0.47
CA LEU A 200 14.76 25.14 -1.40
C LEU A 200 14.05 26.49 -1.34
N ARG A 201 14.13 27.26 -2.40
CA ARG A 201 13.43 28.55 -2.55
C ARG A 201 11.99 28.30 -3.00
N VAL A 202 11.05 28.83 -2.24
CA VAL A 202 9.61 28.76 -2.52
C VAL A 202 9.11 30.17 -2.87
N VAL A 203 8.64 30.36 -4.09
CA VAL A 203 8.01 31.60 -4.54
C VAL A 203 6.50 31.38 -4.62
N ASN A 204 5.75 32.15 -3.86
CA ASN A 204 4.29 32.02 -3.71
C ASN A 204 3.61 33.39 -3.92
N GLY A 205 3.35 33.73 -5.17
CA GLY A 205 2.96 35.08 -5.55
C GLY A 205 4.09 36.09 -5.32
N PRO A 206 3.85 37.19 -4.57
CA PRO A 206 4.89 38.19 -4.27
C PRO A 206 5.85 37.74 -3.17
N GLU A 207 5.56 36.67 -2.46
CA GLU A 207 6.33 36.22 -1.31
C GLU A 207 7.35 35.15 -1.70
N THR A 208 8.50 35.21 -1.05
CA THR A 208 9.57 34.23 -1.18
C THR A 208 9.98 33.72 0.19
N ALA A 209 10.13 32.42 0.32
CA ALA A 209 10.63 31.77 1.53
C ALA A 209 11.77 30.80 1.14
N ASP A 210 12.85 30.81 1.89
CA ASP A 210 13.94 29.84 1.77
C ASP A 210 13.77 28.78 2.87
N VAL A 211 13.62 27.53 2.43
CA VAL A 211 13.44 26.35 3.30
C VAL A 211 14.77 25.58 3.33
N PRO A 212 15.51 25.60 4.45
CA PRO A 212 16.72 24.81 4.60
C PRO A 212 16.41 23.30 4.53
N VAL A 213 17.27 22.56 3.83
CA VAL A 213 17.22 21.11 3.71
C VAL A 213 18.49 20.50 4.29
N ARG A 214 18.36 19.58 5.23
CA ARG A 214 19.43 18.75 5.76
C ARG A 214 19.13 17.29 5.44
N LEU A 215 20.06 16.63 4.77
CA LEU A 215 20.04 15.18 4.57
C LEU A 215 21.24 14.56 5.31
N ARG A 216 20.98 13.63 6.24
CA ARG A 216 22.00 12.75 6.80
C ARG A 216 21.96 11.43 6.03
N VAL A 217 23.10 11.02 5.52
CA VAL A 217 23.29 9.70 4.92
C VAL A 217 24.02 8.83 5.94
N TRP A 218 23.41 7.70 6.31
CA TRP A 218 23.99 6.72 7.24
C TRP A 218 25.09 5.88 6.60
N ASP A 219 26.00 5.35 7.40
CA ASP A 219 27.06 4.44 6.92
C ASP A 219 26.54 2.99 6.75
N PHE A 220 25.36 2.83 6.21
CA PHE A 220 24.79 1.55 5.80
C PHE A 220 23.70 1.76 4.75
N GLY A 221 23.32 0.67 4.09
CA GLY A 221 22.28 0.66 3.09
C GLY A 221 21.93 -0.75 2.66
N TRP A 222 21.07 -0.86 1.68
CA TRP A 222 20.63 -2.11 1.07
C TRP A 222 20.59 -1.99 -0.45
N LYS A 223 21.00 -3.06 -1.15
CA LYS A 223 20.91 -3.08 -2.63
C LYS A 223 19.46 -3.23 -3.09
N ARG A 224 18.63 -3.90 -2.30
CA ARG A 224 17.19 -4.09 -2.50
C ARG A 224 16.51 -4.37 -1.17
N LEU A 225 15.21 -4.14 -1.12
CA LEU A 225 14.39 -4.53 0.03
C LEU A 225 14.30 -6.06 0.13
N SER A 226 14.33 -6.58 1.34
CA SER A 226 14.32 -8.03 1.61
C SER A 226 12.92 -8.62 1.72
N THR A 227 11.90 -7.76 1.78
CA THR A 227 10.50 -8.18 1.93
C THR A 227 9.97 -8.78 0.65
N HIS A 228 9.38 -9.97 0.73
CA HIS A 228 8.62 -10.54 -0.36
C HIS A 228 7.34 -9.73 -0.59
N THR A 229 7.04 -9.41 -1.84
CA THR A 229 5.82 -8.68 -2.21
C THR A 229 5.22 -9.24 -3.48
N ALA A 230 3.88 -9.20 -3.58
CA ALA A 230 3.16 -9.66 -4.78
C ALA A 230 1.87 -8.85 -4.94
N PHE A 231 1.89 -7.86 -5.84
CA PHE A 231 0.79 -6.91 -6.02
C PHE A 231 0.20 -7.03 -7.43
N ALA A 232 -1.10 -7.27 -7.52
CA ALA A 232 -1.76 -7.43 -8.80
C ALA A 232 -1.79 -6.12 -9.60
N LEU A 233 -1.33 -6.18 -10.86
CA LEU A 233 -1.32 -5.09 -11.83
C LEU A 233 -2.22 -5.42 -13.02
N SER A 234 -3.27 -4.62 -13.26
CA SER A 234 -4.20 -4.81 -14.37
C SER A 234 -3.68 -4.17 -15.65
N THR A 235 -3.26 -4.97 -16.63
CA THR A 235 -2.90 -4.48 -17.96
C THR A 235 -4.10 -3.91 -18.70
N ARG A 236 -5.30 -4.47 -18.51
CA ARG A 236 -6.56 -3.92 -19.05
C ARG A 236 -6.88 -2.54 -18.46
N GLY A 237 -6.63 -2.34 -17.16
CA GLY A 237 -6.77 -1.02 -16.53
C GLY A 237 -5.85 0.01 -17.20
N ILE A 238 -4.60 -0.37 -17.46
CA ILE A 238 -3.63 0.49 -18.15
C ILE A 238 -4.14 0.84 -19.55
N GLU A 239 -4.46 -0.15 -20.37
CA GLU A 239 -4.97 0.04 -21.73
C GLU A 239 -6.20 0.97 -21.77
N THR A 240 -7.18 0.69 -20.92
CA THR A 240 -8.40 1.50 -20.84
C THR A 240 -8.10 2.95 -20.45
N SER A 241 -7.11 3.19 -19.59
CA SER A 241 -6.74 4.54 -19.14
C SER A 241 -6.14 5.40 -20.24
N LEU A 242 -5.55 4.79 -21.26
CA LEU A 242 -4.97 5.49 -22.42
C LEU A 242 -6.04 6.09 -23.35
N ARG A 243 -7.28 5.65 -23.26
CA ARG A 243 -8.43 6.20 -24.04
C ARG A 243 -8.17 6.25 -25.54
N GLY A 244 -7.40 5.32 -26.09
CA GLY A 244 -7.04 5.30 -27.50
C GLY A 244 -6.00 6.35 -27.93
N SER A 245 -5.37 7.08 -27.00
CA SER A 245 -4.33 8.06 -27.30
C SER A 245 -3.09 7.42 -27.93
N VAL A 246 -2.85 6.16 -27.65
CA VAL A 246 -1.78 5.36 -28.22
C VAL A 246 -2.21 3.89 -28.32
N SER A 247 -1.69 3.17 -29.33
CA SER A 247 -1.94 1.73 -29.45
C SER A 247 -1.24 0.96 -28.32
N PHE A 248 -2.00 0.18 -27.55
CA PHE A 248 -1.46 -0.68 -26.49
C PHE A 248 -1.01 -2.04 -27.06
N SER A 249 -0.06 -2.01 -27.99
CA SER A 249 0.47 -3.19 -28.68
C SER A 249 1.97 -3.05 -28.98
N GLY A 250 2.62 -4.15 -29.28
CA GLY A 250 4.03 -4.18 -29.70
C GLY A 250 4.97 -3.46 -28.73
N GLU A 251 5.88 -2.67 -29.27
CA GLU A 251 6.92 -1.96 -28.52
C GLU A 251 6.34 -0.92 -27.54
N LYS A 252 5.30 -0.19 -27.95
CA LYS A 252 4.64 0.80 -27.10
C LYS A 252 4.03 0.19 -25.84
N LYS A 253 3.40 -0.98 -25.98
CA LYS A 253 2.92 -1.73 -24.81
C LYS A 253 4.09 -2.11 -23.88
N GLN A 254 5.21 -2.55 -24.42
CA GLN A 254 6.38 -2.89 -23.62
C GLN A 254 6.94 -1.67 -22.89
N GLN A 255 7.05 -0.54 -23.55
CA GLN A 255 7.51 0.71 -22.94
C GLN A 255 6.59 1.15 -21.79
N ILE A 256 5.28 1.16 -22.01
CA ILE A 256 4.28 1.53 -21.00
C ILE A 256 4.38 0.57 -19.80
N LEU A 257 4.33 -0.74 -20.04
CA LEU A 257 4.43 -1.72 -18.96
C LEU A 257 5.74 -1.59 -18.19
N SER A 258 6.86 -1.32 -18.88
CA SER A 258 8.15 -1.09 -18.26
C SER A 258 8.14 0.08 -17.29
N ALA A 259 7.47 1.19 -17.64
CA ALA A 259 7.33 2.34 -16.76
C ALA A 259 6.52 2.00 -15.49
N TYR A 260 5.42 1.23 -15.64
CA TYR A 260 4.63 0.77 -14.49
C TYR A 260 5.43 -0.16 -13.57
N TYR A 261 6.17 -1.11 -14.15
CA TYR A 261 7.01 -2.03 -13.38
C TYR A 261 8.13 -1.29 -12.65
N SER A 262 8.84 -0.40 -13.34
CA SER A 262 9.94 0.38 -12.75
C SER A 262 9.45 1.19 -11.54
N MET A 263 8.29 1.84 -11.64
CA MET A 263 7.72 2.56 -10.51
C MET A 263 7.42 1.62 -9.33
N LEU A 264 6.71 0.52 -9.56
CA LEU A 264 6.34 -0.40 -8.47
C LEU A 264 7.59 -1.01 -7.80
N LEU A 265 8.59 -1.41 -8.59
CA LEU A 265 9.84 -1.95 -8.07
C LEU A 265 10.63 -0.92 -7.26
N ALA A 266 10.65 0.36 -7.69
CA ALA A 266 11.26 1.45 -6.91
C ALA A 266 10.55 1.68 -5.56
N HIS A 267 9.32 1.20 -5.40
CA HIS A 267 8.59 1.20 -4.14
C HIS A 267 8.66 -0.14 -3.38
N GLY A 268 9.53 -1.07 -3.80
CA GLY A 268 9.64 -2.39 -3.19
C GLY A 268 8.44 -3.30 -3.45
N VAL A 269 7.65 -3.01 -4.47
CA VAL A 269 6.43 -3.74 -4.81
C VAL A 269 6.64 -4.54 -6.08
N THR A 270 6.52 -5.87 -5.99
CA THR A 270 6.60 -6.77 -7.14
C THR A 270 5.26 -6.86 -7.84
N PRO A 271 5.15 -6.44 -9.12
CA PRO A 271 3.89 -6.53 -9.86
C PRO A 271 3.57 -7.96 -10.30
N MET A 272 2.28 -8.32 -10.23
CA MET A 272 1.69 -9.56 -10.75
C MET A 272 0.61 -9.22 -11.79
N PRO A 273 0.45 -9.98 -12.87
CA PRO A 273 1.30 -11.04 -13.41
C PRO A 273 2.65 -10.52 -13.90
N PRO A 274 3.61 -11.41 -14.22
CA PRO A 274 4.87 -10.98 -14.79
C PRO A 274 4.66 -10.29 -16.14
N HIS A 275 5.56 -9.37 -16.47
CA HIS A 275 5.53 -8.60 -17.72
C HIS A 275 5.58 -9.49 -18.98
N ALA A 276 6.31 -10.59 -18.91
CA ALA A 276 6.45 -11.55 -20.01
C ALA A 276 5.55 -12.77 -19.78
N MET A 277 4.81 -13.13 -20.82
CA MET A 277 3.96 -14.34 -20.84
C MET A 277 4.43 -15.23 -21.99
N PRO A 278 4.78 -16.51 -21.76
CA PRO A 278 5.12 -17.41 -22.83
C PRO A 278 3.86 -17.80 -23.60
N GLY A 279 3.97 -17.84 -24.93
CA GLY A 279 2.90 -18.41 -25.76
C GLY A 279 3.00 -19.93 -25.75
N ALA A 280 1.99 -20.63 -25.22
CA ALA A 280 1.99 -22.10 -25.20
C ALA A 280 1.37 -22.71 -26.48
N SER A 281 2.01 -23.72 -27.02
CA SER A 281 1.49 -24.58 -28.11
C SER A 281 0.46 -25.60 -27.58
N GLY A 282 -0.23 -26.30 -28.47
CA GLY A 282 -1.25 -27.28 -28.10
C GLY A 282 -0.75 -28.46 -27.25
N ASP A 283 0.53 -28.79 -27.35
CA ASP A 283 1.22 -29.82 -26.56
C ASP A 283 1.81 -29.31 -25.22
N GLY A 284 1.68 -28.01 -24.95
CA GLY A 284 2.21 -27.36 -23.78
C GLY A 284 3.61 -26.76 -23.94
N SER A 285 4.27 -26.95 -25.08
CA SER A 285 5.57 -26.32 -25.34
C SER A 285 5.47 -24.82 -25.63
N PHE A 286 6.57 -24.09 -25.44
CA PHE A 286 6.69 -22.68 -25.81
C PHE A 286 8.15 -22.32 -26.13
N ASN A 287 8.38 -21.14 -26.68
CA ASN A 287 9.74 -20.67 -26.94
C ASN A 287 10.39 -20.18 -25.63
N ALA A 288 11.20 -21.04 -25.02
CA ALA A 288 11.87 -20.82 -23.74
C ALA A 288 12.88 -19.66 -23.79
N GLU A 289 13.67 -19.57 -24.87
CA GLU A 289 14.68 -18.52 -25.06
C GLU A 289 14.04 -17.14 -25.17
N ARG A 290 12.97 -17.02 -25.95
CA ARG A 290 12.21 -15.78 -26.09
C ARG A 290 11.59 -15.34 -24.76
N TYR A 291 11.07 -16.29 -23.99
CA TYR A 291 10.51 -16.00 -22.67
C TYR A 291 11.59 -15.55 -21.69
N ALA A 292 12.71 -16.26 -21.61
CA ALA A 292 13.85 -15.91 -20.78
C ALA A 292 14.39 -14.51 -21.12
N ALA A 293 14.60 -14.24 -22.42
CA ALA A 293 15.06 -12.93 -22.88
C ALA A 293 14.12 -11.78 -22.50
N ALA A 294 12.80 -12.01 -22.53
CA ALA A 294 11.82 -11.01 -22.13
C ALA A 294 11.76 -10.78 -20.61
N LEU A 295 12.05 -11.81 -19.79
CA LEU A 295 12.05 -11.73 -18.33
C LEU A 295 13.38 -11.20 -17.77
N LYS A 296 14.50 -11.49 -18.44
CA LYS A 296 15.86 -11.19 -17.98
C LYS A 296 16.09 -9.73 -17.53
N PRO A 297 15.63 -8.69 -18.25
CA PRO A 297 15.82 -7.30 -17.81
C PRO A 297 15.25 -6.98 -16.43
N TRP A 298 14.29 -7.76 -15.98
CA TRP A 298 13.61 -7.60 -14.69
C TRP A 298 14.18 -8.52 -13.62
N ALA A 299 14.49 -9.75 -13.99
CA ALA A 299 14.99 -10.75 -13.05
C ALA A 299 16.45 -10.51 -12.62
N ASP A 300 17.27 -9.88 -13.47
CA ASP A 300 18.71 -9.71 -13.27
C ASP A 300 19.12 -8.26 -12.97
N LYS A 301 18.23 -7.29 -13.12
CA LYS A 301 18.57 -5.87 -13.01
C LYS A 301 18.98 -5.52 -11.59
N THR A 302 20.22 -5.09 -11.40
CA THR A 302 20.76 -4.65 -10.11
C THR A 302 19.96 -3.46 -9.57
N GLY A 303 19.48 -3.56 -8.32
CA GLY A 303 18.71 -2.50 -7.65
C GLY A 303 17.21 -2.47 -7.96
N LEU A 304 16.79 -3.04 -9.09
CA LEU A 304 15.38 -3.14 -9.49
C LEU A 304 15.00 -4.56 -9.91
N ASP A 305 15.79 -5.58 -9.54
CA ASP A 305 15.46 -6.96 -9.83
C ASP A 305 14.22 -7.39 -9.06
N LEU A 306 13.40 -8.24 -9.68
CA LEU A 306 12.22 -8.81 -9.05
C LEU A 306 12.67 -9.72 -7.89
N PRO A 307 12.27 -9.45 -6.63
CA PRO A 307 12.55 -10.35 -5.52
C PRO A 307 11.77 -11.66 -5.65
N ASP A 308 10.57 -11.58 -6.24
CA ASP A 308 9.69 -12.70 -6.49
C ASP A 308 9.13 -12.64 -7.92
N VAL A 309 8.95 -13.78 -8.55
CA VAL A 309 8.34 -13.87 -9.87
C VAL A 309 7.23 -14.90 -9.82
N GLN A 310 6.00 -14.42 -9.94
CA GLN A 310 4.89 -15.34 -10.15
C GLN A 310 5.07 -16.01 -11.51
N ILE A 311 5.22 -17.33 -11.53
CA ILE A 311 5.29 -18.04 -12.80
C ILE A 311 3.95 -17.89 -13.54
N PRO A 312 3.95 -17.71 -14.88
CA PRO A 312 2.75 -17.45 -15.66
C PRO A 312 1.88 -18.71 -15.79
N TRP A 313 1.22 -19.06 -14.72
CA TRP A 313 0.29 -20.16 -14.61
C TRP A 313 -0.93 -19.76 -13.78
N TYR A 314 -2.09 -19.76 -14.45
CA TYR A 314 -3.37 -19.33 -13.88
C TYR A 314 -4.46 -20.31 -14.30
N ARG A 315 -5.63 -20.29 -13.70
CA ARG A 315 -6.77 -21.13 -14.11
C ARG A 315 -7.21 -20.92 -15.57
N TRP A 316 -6.91 -19.77 -16.12
CA TRP A 316 -7.25 -19.38 -17.50
C TRP A 316 -6.05 -19.37 -18.46
N PHE A 317 -4.82 -19.61 -17.98
CA PHE A 317 -3.60 -19.57 -18.77
C PHE A 317 -2.65 -20.71 -18.38
N PRO A 318 -1.98 -21.40 -19.32
CA PRO A 318 -1.94 -21.15 -20.78
C PRO A 318 -3.21 -21.54 -21.54
N TRP A 319 -4.12 -22.26 -20.93
CA TRP A 319 -5.48 -22.57 -21.40
C TRP A 319 -6.43 -22.65 -20.20
N SER A 320 -7.75 -22.68 -20.47
CA SER A 320 -8.74 -22.83 -19.39
C SER A 320 -8.58 -24.18 -18.70
N MET A 321 -8.32 -24.16 -17.38
CA MET A 321 -8.05 -25.35 -16.58
C MET A 321 -9.18 -25.66 -15.60
N SER A 322 -9.47 -26.94 -15.42
CA SER A 322 -10.26 -27.49 -14.32
C SER A 322 -9.37 -28.23 -13.32
N ALA A 323 -9.90 -28.68 -12.20
CA ALA A 323 -9.16 -29.51 -11.26
C ALA A 323 -8.62 -30.81 -11.89
N ALA A 324 -9.32 -31.34 -12.89
CA ALA A 324 -8.88 -32.53 -13.65
C ALA A 324 -7.66 -32.22 -14.55
N SER A 325 -7.44 -30.95 -14.93
CA SER A 325 -6.31 -30.56 -15.77
C SER A 325 -4.94 -30.74 -15.10
N ALA A 326 -4.90 -30.90 -13.78
CA ALA A 326 -3.65 -31.18 -13.05
C ALA A 326 -2.97 -32.50 -13.48
N SER A 327 -3.73 -33.43 -14.08
CA SER A 327 -3.22 -34.71 -14.60
C SER A 327 -2.87 -34.68 -16.09
N GLU A 328 -3.11 -33.56 -16.78
CA GLU A 328 -2.85 -33.47 -18.21
C GLU A 328 -1.35 -33.47 -18.55
N PRO A 329 -0.86 -34.31 -19.47
CA PRO A 329 0.54 -34.37 -19.87
C PRO A 329 1.07 -33.01 -20.36
N ARG A 330 0.26 -32.28 -21.16
CA ARG A 330 0.64 -30.94 -21.67
C ARG A 330 0.90 -29.92 -20.57
N LEU A 331 0.18 -29.99 -19.45
CA LEU A 331 0.43 -29.11 -18.30
C LEU A 331 1.78 -29.41 -17.64
N LEU A 332 2.10 -30.68 -17.49
CA LEU A 332 3.40 -31.11 -17.00
C LEU A 332 4.54 -30.68 -17.94
N THR A 333 4.36 -30.83 -19.27
CA THR A 333 5.31 -30.34 -20.28
C THR A 333 5.53 -28.82 -20.11
N TYR A 334 4.46 -28.04 -20.06
CA TYR A 334 4.52 -26.59 -19.89
C TYR A 334 5.25 -26.17 -18.62
N LEU A 335 4.85 -26.72 -17.47
CA LEU A 335 5.45 -26.38 -16.18
C LEU A 335 6.90 -26.83 -16.07
N THR A 336 7.25 -28.01 -16.62
CA THR A 336 8.64 -28.50 -16.62
C THR A 336 9.54 -27.58 -17.44
N GLN A 337 9.12 -27.20 -18.65
CA GLN A 337 9.87 -26.26 -19.47
C GLN A 337 10.00 -24.88 -18.80
N LEU A 338 8.91 -24.39 -18.18
CA LEU A 338 8.90 -23.14 -17.45
C LEU A 338 9.88 -23.16 -16.26
N CYS A 339 9.86 -24.23 -15.46
CA CYS A 339 10.79 -24.41 -14.35
C CYS A 339 12.25 -24.51 -14.81
N ARG A 340 12.52 -25.15 -15.95
CA ARG A 340 13.87 -25.18 -16.54
C ARG A 340 14.36 -23.79 -16.90
N VAL A 341 13.52 -22.93 -17.49
CA VAL A 341 13.90 -21.52 -17.75
C VAL A 341 14.35 -20.83 -16.47
N PHE A 342 13.67 -21.05 -15.35
CA PHE A 342 14.07 -20.45 -14.06
C PHE A 342 15.37 -21.07 -13.53
N ALA A 343 15.56 -22.37 -13.64
CA ALA A 343 16.78 -23.05 -13.20
C ALA A 343 18.00 -22.63 -14.03
N ASP A 344 17.88 -22.64 -15.36
CA ASP A 344 18.97 -22.34 -16.30
C ASP A 344 19.46 -20.88 -16.20
N ASN A 345 18.61 -19.98 -15.69
CA ASN A 345 18.95 -18.55 -15.48
C ASN A 345 19.27 -18.20 -14.00
N GLY A 346 19.28 -19.17 -13.08
CA GLY A 346 19.58 -18.91 -11.67
C GLY A 346 18.45 -18.17 -10.91
N TRP A 347 17.20 -18.24 -11.41
CA TRP A 347 16.04 -17.54 -10.82
C TRP A 347 15.14 -18.41 -9.94
N GLN A 348 15.54 -19.65 -9.65
CA GLN A 348 14.70 -20.62 -8.94
C GLN A 348 14.21 -20.14 -7.59
N SER A 349 15.05 -19.39 -6.84
CA SER A 349 14.68 -18.84 -5.53
C SER A 349 13.59 -17.75 -5.59
N LYS A 350 13.37 -17.17 -6.78
CA LYS A 350 12.37 -16.13 -7.02
C LYS A 350 11.01 -16.70 -7.42
N ALA A 351 10.97 -17.95 -7.93
CA ALA A 351 9.79 -18.53 -8.54
C ALA A 351 8.72 -18.91 -7.50
N PHE A 352 7.49 -18.50 -7.76
CA PHE A 352 6.32 -18.99 -7.04
C PHE A 352 5.11 -19.12 -7.98
N ALA A 353 4.18 -20.03 -7.67
CA ALA A 353 2.90 -20.18 -8.35
C ALA A 353 1.75 -19.76 -7.43
N TYR A 354 0.77 -19.07 -8.00
CA TYR A 354 -0.48 -18.73 -7.34
C TYR A 354 -1.64 -18.97 -8.29
N VAL A 355 -2.36 -20.08 -8.12
CA VAL A 355 -3.36 -20.59 -9.09
C VAL A 355 -4.76 -20.61 -8.49
N ILE A 356 -4.89 -21.04 -7.24
CA ILE A 356 -6.17 -21.11 -6.50
C ILE A 356 -6.21 -19.99 -5.49
N ASP A 357 -7.24 -19.18 -5.60
CA ASP A 357 -7.52 -18.08 -4.69
C ASP A 357 -8.64 -18.46 -3.72
N GLU A 358 -8.42 -18.20 -2.42
CA GLU A 358 -9.37 -18.31 -1.32
C GLU A 358 -10.29 -19.56 -1.38
N PRO A 359 -9.77 -20.79 -1.36
CA PRO A 359 -10.64 -21.96 -1.45
C PRO A 359 -11.64 -22.00 -0.30
N THR A 360 -12.93 -22.01 -0.63
CA THR A 360 -14.04 -21.97 0.33
C THR A 360 -14.59 -23.35 0.69
N SER A 361 -14.06 -24.41 0.07
CA SER A 361 -14.53 -25.79 0.24
C SER A 361 -13.38 -26.77 0.19
N THR A 362 -13.56 -27.96 0.81
CA THR A 362 -12.62 -29.07 0.71
C THR A 362 -12.34 -29.48 -0.75
N LYS A 363 -13.32 -29.34 -1.65
CA LYS A 363 -13.09 -29.57 -3.10
C LYS A 363 -12.09 -28.58 -3.69
N GLY A 364 -12.21 -27.30 -3.34
CA GLY A 364 -11.25 -26.26 -3.76
C GLY A 364 -9.85 -26.48 -3.19
N GLU A 365 -9.77 -26.88 -1.92
CA GLU A 365 -8.51 -27.22 -1.25
C GLU A 365 -7.84 -28.46 -1.88
N ARG A 366 -8.61 -29.50 -2.24
CA ARG A 366 -8.09 -30.67 -2.98
C ARG A 366 -7.64 -30.32 -4.39
N ALA A 367 -8.28 -29.37 -5.04
CA ALA A 367 -7.78 -28.83 -6.31
C ALA A 367 -6.43 -28.12 -6.12
N ALA A 368 -6.28 -27.31 -5.06
CA ALA A 368 -5.01 -26.67 -4.72
C ALA A 368 -3.89 -27.70 -4.46
N GLU A 369 -4.18 -28.77 -3.72
CA GLU A 369 -3.27 -29.89 -3.50
C GLU A 369 -2.81 -30.53 -4.82
N SER A 370 -3.74 -30.79 -5.73
CA SER A 370 -3.46 -31.41 -7.03
C SER A 370 -2.55 -30.51 -7.89
N TYR A 371 -2.80 -29.19 -7.90
CA TYR A 371 -1.96 -28.22 -8.60
C TYR A 371 -0.57 -28.09 -7.97
N ALA A 372 -0.47 -28.03 -6.65
CA ALA A 372 0.82 -28.00 -5.97
C ALA A 372 1.66 -29.23 -6.30
N LYS A 373 1.06 -30.44 -6.29
CA LYS A 373 1.76 -31.69 -6.63
C LYS A 373 2.28 -31.72 -8.05
N VAL A 374 1.52 -31.23 -9.04
CA VAL A 374 2.02 -31.20 -10.43
C VAL A 374 3.15 -30.17 -10.59
N LEU A 375 3.06 -29.02 -9.91
CA LEU A 375 4.13 -28.02 -9.89
C LEU A 375 5.42 -28.59 -9.29
N HIS A 376 5.33 -29.26 -8.14
CA HIS A 376 6.50 -29.84 -7.48
C HIS A 376 7.15 -30.94 -8.32
N ARG A 377 6.35 -31.77 -9.00
CA ARG A 377 6.85 -32.77 -9.93
C ARG A 377 7.58 -32.12 -11.11
N ALA A 378 7.01 -31.05 -11.68
CA ALA A 378 7.61 -30.33 -12.79
C ALA A 378 8.92 -29.63 -12.40
N SER A 379 8.93 -28.96 -11.24
CA SER A 379 10.11 -28.24 -10.74
C SER A 379 11.21 -29.19 -10.25
N ALA A 380 10.86 -30.35 -9.67
CA ALA A 380 11.82 -31.38 -9.33
C ALA A 380 12.56 -31.90 -10.57
N ALA A 381 11.88 -32.04 -11.71
CA ALA A 381 12.50 -32.38 -12.99
C ALA A 381 13.44 -31.27 -13.53
N ALA A 382 13.38 -30.07 -12.96
CA ALA A 382 14.29 -28.95 -13.22
C ALA A 382 15.31 -28.72 -12.08
N GLY A 383 15.38 -29.64 -11.11
CA GLY A 383 16.39 -29.62 -10.05
C GLY A 383 16.10 -28.70 -8.86
N PHE A 384 14.87 -28.20 -8.67
CA PHE A 384 14.48 -27.38 -7.52
C PHE A 384 13.03 -27.61 -7.09
N ARG A 385 12.59 -26.94 -6.02
CA ARG A 385 11.19 -26.89 -5.59
C ARG A 385 10.63 -25.50 -5.84
N CYS A 386 9.74 -25.33 -6.81
CA CYS A 386 9.00 -24.10 -7.03
C CYS A 386 7.96 -23.92 -5.92
N ARG A 387 7.91 -22.73 -5.30
CA ARG A 387 7.01 -22.43 -4.19
C ARG A 387 5.56 -22.34 -4.68
N TYR A 388 4.63 -22.99 -3.97
CA TYR A 388 3.18 -22.88 -4.21
C TYR A 388 2.54 -21.99 -3.13
N LEU A 389 1.95 -20.87 -3.55
CA LEU A 389 1.23 -19.95 -2.67
C LEU A 389 -0.26 -20.29 -2.65
N LEU A 390 -0.84 -20.32 -1.45
CA LEU A 390 -2.26 -20.46 -1.24
C LEU A 390 -2.79 -19.37 -0.30
N THR A 391 -3.82 -18.65 -0.74
CA THR A 391 -4.52 -17.62 0.05
C THR A 391 -5.50 -18.27 1.04
N ASP A 392 -4.96 -19.06 1.96
CA ASP A 392 -5.69 -19.75 3.02
C ASP A 392 -4.85 -19.82 4.31
N GLU A 393 -5.50 -20.18 5.43
CA GLU A 393 -4.84 -20.43 6.69
C GLU A 393 -4.66 -21.93 6.96
N PRO A 394 -3.55 -22.38 7.59
CA PRO A 394 -3.39 -23.77 8.00
C PRO A 394 -4.36 -24.13 9.15
N ARG A 395 -5.09 -25.20 8.98
CA ARG A 395 -6.08 -25.71 9.93
C ARG A 395 -5.78 -27.17 10.32
N PRO A 396 -5.05 -27.42 11.40
CA PRO A 396 -4.81 -28.79 11.89
C PRO A 396 -6.11 -29.47 12.38
N THR A 397 -7.08 -28.68 12.81
CA THR A 397 -8.40 -29.14 13.27
C THR A 397 -9.50 -28.31 12.61
N SER A 398 -10.69 -28.87 12.52
CA SER A 398 -11.86 -28.17 11.98
C SER A 398 -12.29 -27.00 12.87
N LEU A 399 -12.81 -25.95 12.24
CA LEU A 399 -13.30 -24.74 12.88
C LEU A 399 -14.82 -24.80 13.02
N GLY A 400 -15.32 -25.30 14.14
CA GLY A 400 -16.71 -25.12 14.58
C GLY A 400 -17.78 -25.17 13.48
N GLY A 401 -17.69 -26.07 12.49
CA GLY A 401 -18.63 -26.19 11.39
C GLY A 401 -18.47 -25.18 10.25
N ILE A 402 -17.49 -24.24 10.32
CA ILE A 402 -17.28 -23.20 9.29
C ILE A 402 -16.30 -23.68 8.23
N LYS A 403 -15.16 -24.26 8.63
CA LYS A 403 -14.14 -24.82 7.74
C LYS A 403 -13.60 -26.13 8.30
N THR A 404 -13.35 -27.11 7.44
CA THR A 404 -12.75 -28.39 7.80
C THR A 404 -11.25 -28.28 8.01
N ALA A 405 -10.64 -29.26 8.68
CA ALA A 405 -9.19 -29.40 8.75
C ALA A 405 -8.60 -29.55 7.34
N ASN A 406 -7.44 -28.94 7.11
CA ASN A 406 -6.74 -28.99 5.83
C ASN A 406 -5.27 -29.45 5.94
N SER A 407 -4.98 -30.28 6.94
CA SER A 407 -3.64 -30.80 7.20
C SER A 407 -3.03 -31.55 6.02
N PHE A 408 -3.83 -32.07 5.10
CA PHE A 408 -3.38 -32.71 3.87
C PHE A 408 -2.66 -31.76 2.90
N LEU A 409 -2.79 -30.44 3.09
CA LEU A 409 -2.07 -29.40 2.32
C LEU A 409 -0.69 -29.07 2.89
N PHE A 410 -0.36 -29.53 4.09
CA PHE A 410 0.77 -29.02 4.86
C PHE A 410 2.14 -29.25 4.19
N ASP A 411 2.28 -30.31 3.43
CA ASP A 411 3.50 -30.61 2.68
C ASP A 411 3.52 -29.95 1.29
N ASP A 412 2.36 -29.68 0.72
CA ASP A 412 2.21 -29.20 -0.65
C ASP A 412 2.17 -27.66 -0.76
N VAL A 413 1.70 -26.94 0.26
CA VAL A 413 1.73 -25.49 0.29
C VAL A 413 3.05 -25.00 0.86
N ASP A 414 3.76 -24.17 0.09
CA ASP A 414 5.06 -23.60 0.48
C ASP A 414 4.93 -22.19 1.05
N ILE A 415 3.93 -21.43 0.59
CA ILE A 415 3.63 -20.08 1.05
C ILE A 415 2.17 -20.03 1.54
N TRP A 416 2.00 -19.98 2.84
CA TRP A 416 0.69 -19.79 3.46
C TRP A 416 0.37 -18.30 3.54
N CYS A 417 -0.69 -17.86 2.87
CA CYS A 417 -1.04 -16.45 2.74
C CYS A 417 -2.47 -16.17 3.28
N PRO A 418 -2.71 -16.23 4.60
CA PRO A 418 -4.01 -15.91 5.16
C PRO A 418 -4.34 -14.43 5.00
N ARG A 419 -5.62 -14.09 5.02
CA ARG A 419 -6.07 -12.72 5.24
C ARG A 419 -5.54 -12.22 6.58
N TYR A 420 -5.11 -10.96 6.64
CA TYR A 420 -4.55 -10.34 7.85
C TYR A 420 -5.38 -10.62 9.11
N TYR A 421 -6.70 -10.50 9.03
CA TYR A 421 -7.57 -10.71 10.18
C TYR A 421 -7.74 -12.20 10.61
N TYR A 422 -7.50 -13.16 9.72
CA TYR A 422 -7.48 -14.59 10.11
C TYR A 422 -6.15 -15.02 10.71
N PHE A 423 -5.07 -14.30 10.41
CA PHE A 423 -3.72 -14.62 10.88
C PHE A 423 -3.68 -14.78 12.41
N PHE A 424 -4.23 -13.83 13.16
CA PHE A 424 -4.12 -13.81 14.62
C PHE A 424 -4.82 -14.97 15.31
N GLY A 425 -5.89 -15.50 14.72
CA GLY A 425 -6.55 -16.71 15.19
C GLY A 425 -5.80 -18.01 14.85
N ARG A 426 -4.69 -17.94 14.09
CA ARG A 426 -3.96 -19.10 13.55
C ARG A 426 -2.46 -19.08 13.85
N VAL A 427 -1.98 -18.18 14.66
CA VAL A 427 -0.55 -18.00 14.96
C VAL A 427 0.15 -19.32 15.29
N PRO A 428 -0.35 -20.22 16.18
CA PRO A 428 0.34 -21.47 16.46
C PRO A 428 0.50 -22.38 15.24
N ALA A 429 -0.54 -22.49 14.40
CA ALA A 429 -0.49 -23.32 13.19
C ALA A 429 0.46 -22.72 12.15
N LEU A 430 0.47 -21.39 11.97
CA LEU A 430 1.38 -20.69 11.08
C LEU A 430 2.84 -20.87 11.55
N ARG A 431 3.12 -20.73 12.84
CA ARG A 431 4.45 -20.97 13.40
C ARG A 431 4.93 -22.41 13.18
N ALA A 432 4.03 -23.39 13.31
CA ALA A 432 4.35 -24.77 12.99
C ALA A 432 4.70 -24.97 11.50
N ARG A 433 4.10 -24.18 10.58
CA ARG A 433 4.48 -24.23 9.15
C ARG A 433 5.86 -23.58 8.94
N GLN A 434 6.13 -22.44 9.54
CA GLN A 434 7.47 -21.81 9.47
C GLN A 434 8.55 -22.72 10.04
N ALA A 435 8.31 -23.40 11.18
CA ALA A 435 9.23 -24.39 11.73
C ALA A 435 9.46 -25.58 10.78
N ALA A 436 8.53 -25.89 9.90
CA ALA A 436 8.66 -26.89 8.84
C ALA A 436 9.27 -26.31 7.54
N GLY A 437 9.86 -25.10 7.57
CA GLY A 437 10.52 -24.45 6.42
C GLY A 437 9.57 -23.83 5.40
N LYS A 438 8.32 -23.57 5.77
CA LYS A 438 7.34 -22.89 4.90
C LYS A 438 7.34 -21.39 5.19
N GLU A 439 7.03 -20.59 4.16
CA GLU A 439 6.86 -19.15 4.28
C GLU A 439 5.44 -18.79 4.75
N VAL A 440 5.32 -17.67 5.44
CA VAL A 440 4.03 -17.08 5.81
C VAL A 440 3.96 -15.66 5.27
N TRP A 441 3.03 -15.45 4.35
CA TRP A 441 2.66 -14.13 3.86
C TRP A 441 1.29 -13.77 4.42
N TRP A 442 0.82 -12.56 4.13
CA TRP A 442 -0.57 -12.14 4.37
C TRP A 442 -1.04 -11.12 3.35
N TYR A 443 -2.34 -10.87 3.35
CA TYR A 443 -2.95 -9.82 2.56
C TYR A 443 -4.15 -9.22 3.29
N THR A 444 -4.60 -8.06 2.80
CA THR A 444 -5.82 -7.38 3.27
C THR A 444 -6.65 -6.90 2.10
N TYR A 445 -7.90 -6.56 2.38
CA TYR A 445 -8.81 -5.89 1.46
C TYR A 445 -9.85 -5.10 2.25
N ALA A 446 -10.64 -4.24 1.58
CA ALA A 446 -11.71 -3.47 2.20
C ALA A 446 -12.86 -4.37 2.68
N ASN A 447 -12.83 -4.74 3.96
CA ASN A 447 -13.80 -5.63 4.58
C ASN A 447 -14.28 -5.14 5.94
N ALA A 448 -15.11 -5.92 6.62
CA ALA A 448 -15.50 -5.68 8.00
C ALA A 448 -14.25 -5.52 8.89
N GLY A 449 -14.26 -4.54 9.78
CA GLY A 449 -13.12 -4.20 10.62
C GLY A 449 -12.11 -3.25 9.97
N ALA A 450 -12.45 -2.63 8.83
CA ALA A 450 -11.58 -1.63 8.18
C ALA A 450 -11.18 -0.49 9.13
N ALA A 451 -11.96 -0.18 10.16
CA ALA A 451 -11.61 0.82 11.17
C ALA A 451 -10.37 0.44 11.99
N VAL A 452 -10.09 -0.84 12.19
CA VAL A 452 -9.02 -1.34 13.08
C VAL A 452 -7.88 -2.05 12.35
N ASN A 453 -8.10 -2.49 11.11
CA ASN A 453 -7.09 -3.15 10.30
C ASN A 453 -6.29 -2.13 9.48
N PRO A 454 -4.98 -2.28 9.32
CA PRO A 454 -4.25 -1.52 8.32
C PRO A 454 -4.76 -1.89 6.93
N GLY A 455 -4.71 -0.95 5.99
CA GLY A 455 -5.25 -1.17 4.64
C GLY A 455 -4.94 -0.04 3.69
N TYR A 456 -5.57 -0.08 2.51
CA TYR A 456 -5.23 0.81 1.41
C TYR A 456 -6.32 1.84 1.08
N LEU A 457 -7.33 2.01 1.94
CA LEU A 457 -8.40 2.98 1.72
C LEU A 457 -7.87 4.42 1.75
N ILE A 458 -8.38 5.26 0.86
CA ILE A 458 -7.92 6.64 0.68
C ILE A 458 -8.12 7.48 1.95
N GLU A 459 -9.21 7.26 2.67
CA GLU A 459 -9.54 8.06 3.85
C GLU A 459 -8.65 7.75 5.06
N LYS A 460 -8.09 6.56 5.12
CA LYS A 460 -7.30 6.12 6.28
C LYS A 460 -5.97 6.88 6.38
N PRO A 461 -5.44 7.10 7.58
CA PRO A 461 -4.15 7.75 7.77
C PRO A 461 -3.04 6.98 7.05
N LEU A 462 -2.00 7.67 6.58
CA LEU A 462 -0.87 7.05 5.85
C LEU A 462 -0.06 6.08 6.72
N SER A 463 -0.18 6.17 8.04
CA SER A 463 0.35 5.17 8.96
C SER A 463 -0.17 3.74 8.71
N ASP A 464 -1.36 3.61 8.11
CA ASP A 464 -1.93 2.30 7.77
C ASP A 464 -1.12 1.58 6.69
N GLN A 465 -0.54 2.33 5.76
CA GLN A 465 0.34 1.78 4.74
C GLN A 465 1.76 1.57 5.30
N ARG A 466 2.26 2.52 6.09
CA ARG A 466 3.61 2.44 6.66
C ARG A 466 3.75 1.33 7.71
N VAL A 467 2.71 1.02 8.47
CA VAL A 467 2.80 0.05 9.57
C VAL A 467 3.05 -1.39 9.11
N TRP A 468 2.82 -1.71 7.82
CA TRP A 468 2.99 -3.09 7.32
C TRP A 468 4.38 -3.67 7.62
N GLY A 469 5.45 -2.92 7.37
CA GLY A 469 6.81 -3.38 7.67
C GLY A 469 7.05 -3.67 9.16
N TRP A 470 6.50 -2.83 10.04
CA TRP A 470 6.57 -3.01 11.49
C TRP A 470 5.81 -4.23 11.97
N LEU A 471 4.60 -4.44 11.46
CA LEU A 471 3.79 -5.60 11.79
C LEU A 471 4.42 -6.90 11.25
N MET A 472 4.92 -6.89 10.02
CA MET A 472 5.60 -8.06 9.43
C MET A 472 6.83 -8.45 10.25
N GLN A 473 7.66 -7.51 10.68
CA GLN A 473 8.80 -7.78 11.55
C GLN A 473 8.38 -8.28 12.93
N GLY A 474 7.36 -7.68 13.52
CA GLY A 474 6.87 -8.08 14.86
C GLY A 474 6.21 -9.45 14.89
N TRP A 475 5.66 -9.87 13.76
CA TRP A 475 4.94 -11.14 13.61
C TRP A 475 5.66 -12.13 12.70
N ASP A 476 6.93 -11.90 12.40
CA ASP A 476 7.76 -12.79 11.60
C ASP A 476 7.01 -13.29 10.35
N VAL A 477 6.51 -12.34 9.56
CA VAL A 477 5.78 -12.59 8.32
C VAL A 477 6.70 -12.23 7.15
N ASP A 478 6.84 -13.16 6.20
CA ASP A 478 7.84 -13.07 5.15
C ASP A 478 7.40 -12.14 4.01
N GLY A 479 6.11 -12.12 3.69
CA GLY A 479 5.63 -11.43 2.50
C GLY A 479 4.27 -10.74 2.65
N LEU A 480 4.03 -9.82 1.71
CA LEU A 480 2.81 -9.03 1.58
C LEU A 480 2.22 -9.18 0.18
N LEU A 481 0.99 -9.67 0.11
CA LEU A 481 0.24 -9.76 -1.14
C LEU A 481 -0.85 -8.66 -1.17
N ASN A 482 -1.10 -8.09 -2.35
CA ASN A 482 -2.25 -7.24 -2.60
C ASN A 482 -2.92 -7.56 -3.93
N TRP A 483 -4.24 -7.60 -3.93
CA TRP A 483 -5.05 -8.03 -5.06
C TRP A 483 -5.29 -6.95 -6.13
N GLY A 484 -4.80 -5.71 -5.93
CA GLY A 484 -4.88 -4.67 -6.94
C GLY A 484 -4.05 -3.43 -6.64
N THR A 485 -3.46 -2.84 -7.69
CA THR A 485 -2.74 -1.56 -7.65
C THR A 485 -3.39 -0.50 -8.52
N ASN A 486 -4.07 -0.91 -9.61
CA ASN A 486 -4.60 -0.03 -10.64
C ASN A 486 -5.92 -0.55 -11.26
N ARG A 487 -6.80 -1.11 -10.45
CA ARG A 487 -8.13 -1.53 -10.92
C ARG A 487 -9.06 -0.32 -11.03
N TRP A 488 -8.86 0.47 -12.10
CA TRP A 488 -9.62 1.70 -12.37
C TRP A 488 -10.95 1.43 -13.08
N GLY A 489 -11.71 0.50 -12.58
CA GLY A 489 -13.01 0.09 -13.05
C GLY A 489 -13.76 -0.55 -11.90
N ASP A 490 -14.64 -1.49 -12.22
CA ASP A 490 -15.19 -2.37 -11.19
C ASP A 490 -14.11 -3.35 -10.74
N ALA A 491 -13.72 -3.29 -9.47
CA ALA A 491 -12.61 -4.10 -8.97
C ALA A 491 -12.90 -5.59 -8.96
N LEU A 492 -14.17 -6.00 -8.87
CA LEU A 492 -14.57 -7.41 -8.87
C LEU A 492 -14.58 -7.99 -10.27
N THR A 493 -15.17 -7.27 -11.23
CA THR A 493 -15.32 -7.75 -12.61
C THR A 493 -14.16 -7.35 -13.51
N GLY A 494 -13.35 -6.36 -13.11
CA GLY A 494 -12.32 -5.75 -13.95
C GLY A 494 -12.87 -4.95 -15.14
N ASN A 495 -14.20 -4.77 -15.23
CA ASN A 495 -14.87 -4.17 -16.38
C ASN A 495 -15.10 -2.67 -16.21
N GLY A 496 -15.20 -2.00 -17.37
CA GLY A 496 -15.50 -0.57 -17.46
C GLY A 496 -14.31 0.31 -17.08
N TRP A 497 -14.55 1.61 -17.14
CA TRP A 497 -13.62 2.65 -16.75
C TRP A 497 -14.26 3.53 -15.68
N ARG A 498 -13.51 3.82 -14.64
CA ARG A 498 -13.83 4.82 -13.63
C ARG A 498 -12.61 5.70 -13.45
N ASP A 499 -12.82 7.00 -13.50
CA ASP A 499 -11.75 7.98 -13.37
C ASP A 499 -11.28 8.06 -11.91
N PRO A 500 -10.13 7.49 -11.53
CA PRO A 500 -9.72 7.42 -10.13
C PRO A 500 -9.36 8.78 -9.54
N TYR A 501 -9.14 9.79 -10.37
CA TYR A 501 -8.93 11.18 -9.93
C TYR A 501 -10.22 11.87 -9.48
N LYS A 502 -11.39 11.35 -9.88
CA LYS A 502 -12.70 11.94 -9.57
C LYS A 502 -13.59 11.03 -8.73
N ASP A 503 -13.49 9.74 -8.97
CA ASP A 503 -14.33 8.73 -8.33
C ASP A 503 -13.43 7.59 -7.80
N PRO A 504 -13.09 7.63 -6.51
CA PRO A 504 -12.17 6.67 -5.91
C PRO A 504 -12.81 5.33 -5.55
N LEU A 505 -14.11 5.13 -5.82
CA LEU A 505 -14.80 3.89 -5.47
C LEU A 505 -14.10 2.68 -6.13
N SER A 506 -13.76 1.68 -5.35
CA SER A 506 -13.18 0.42 -5.82
C SER A 506 -14.20 -0.48 -6.51
N TYR A 507 -15.50 -0.32 -6.22
CA TYR A 507 -16.57 -1.14 -6.74
C TYR A 507 -17.67 -0.29 -7.38
N ARG A 508 -18.26 -0.76 -8.47
CA ARG A 508 -19.40 -0.07 -9.14
C ARG A 508 -20.67 -0.02 -8.29
N LYS A 509 -20.84 -1.04 -7.47
CA LYS A 509 -21.94 -1.20 -6.53
C LYS A 509 -21.35 -1.45 -5.16
N PRO A 510 -22.09 -1.20 -4.09
CA PRO A 510 -21.70 -1.73 -2.79
C PRO A 510 -21.39 -3.24 -2.90
N LEU A 511 -20.45 -3.71 -2.11
CA LEU A 511 -20.18 -5.14 -1.97
C LEU A 511 -21.51 -5.88 -1.65
N PRO A 512 -21.62 -7.21 -1.87
CA PRO A 512 -22.85 -7.96 -1.62
C PRO A 512 -23.46 -7.75 -0.23
N ASP A 513 -22.63 -7.37 0.74
CA ASP A 513 -23.02 -7.02 2.11
C ASP A 513 -23.33 -5.51 2.30
N GLY A 514 -23.39 -4.74 1.22
CA GLY A 514 -23.73 -3.31 1.23
C GLY A 514 -22.54 -2.37 1.51
N ARG A 515 -21.31 -2.90 1.68
CA ARG A 515 -20.13 -2.07 1.98
C ARG A 515 -19.62 -1.30 0.77
N VAL A 516 -19.06 -0.12 1.07
CA VAL A 516 -18.39 0.79 0.12
C VAL A 516 -16.91 0.88 0.48
N ALA A 517 -16.03 0.94 -0.52
CA ALA A 517 -14.59 1.12 -0.33
C ALA A 517 -14.03 2.09 -1.36
N ASN A 518 -13.14 2.98 -0.92
CA ASN A 518 -12.48 3.97 -1.77
C ASN A 518 -10.98 3.66 -1.89
N GLY A 519 -10.50 3.39 -3.10
CA GLY A 519 -9.09 3.28 -3.41
C GLY A 519 -8.40 2.00 -2.94
N ASP A 520 -9.11 0.99 -2.45
CA ASP A 520 -8.54 -0.27 -1.95
C ASP A 520 -7.66 -1.00 -2.99
N THR A 521 -8.00 -0.85 -4.27
CA THR A 521 -7.27 -1.46 -5.40
C THR A 521 -6.60 -0.44 -6.32
N CYS A 522 -6.49 0.81 -5.90
CA CYS A 522 -5.99 1.93 -6.68
C CYS A 522 -4.89 2.66 -5.89
N LEU A 523 -3.70 2.05 -5.81
CA LEU A 523 -2.52 2.65 -5.17
C LEU A 523 -1.75 3.58 -6.10
N ILE A 524 -1.96 3.44 -7.42
CA ILE A 524 -1.38 4.30 -8.45
C ILE A 524 -2.49 4.89 -9.31
N TYR A 525 -2.16 5.95 -10.04
CA TYR A 525 -3.08 6.67 -10.90
C TYR A 525 -2.60 6.63 -12.36
N PRO A 526 -3.52 6.82 -13.35
CA PRO A 526 -3.14 6.89 -14.76
C PRO A 526 -2.15 8.02 -15.04
N GLY A 527 -1.07 7.73 -15.75
CA GLY A 527 -0.10 8.73 -16.18
C GLY A 527 -0.58 9.61 -17.31
N TYR A 528 -1.45 9.10 -18.19
CA TYR A 528 -2.09 9.92 -19.22
C TYR A 528 -3.36 10.57 -18.67
N TYR A 529 -3.27 11.87 -18.36
CA TYR A 529 -4.40 12.65 -17.85
C TYR A 529 -4.26 14.15 -18.23
N PRO A 530 -4.65 14.55 -19.46
CA PRO A 530 -4.44 15.91 -19.99
C PRO A 530 -4.96 17.04 -19.11
N ARG A 531 -6.03 16.79 -18.33
CA ARG A 531 -6.59 17.77 -17.38
C ARG A 531 -5.57 18.26 -16.33
N TYR A 532 -4.59 17.44 -15.99
CA TYR A 532 -3.52 17.77 -15.06
C TYR A 532 -2.18 18.06 -15.75
N GLY A 533 -2.20 18.25 -17.08
CA GLY A 533 -1.00 18.48 -17.88
C GLY A 533 -0.19 17.21 -18.17
N LEU A 534 -0.74 16.03 -17.84
CA LEU A 534 -0.11 14.73 -18.12
C LEU A 534 -0.51 14.29 -19.53
N THR A 535 0.22 14.71 -20.53
CA THR A 535 -0.12 14.55 -21.95
C THR A 535 0.67 13.47 -22.68
N ASP A 536 1.75 12.95 -22.07
CA ASP A 536 2.51 11.84 -22.63
C ASP A 536 1.91 10.49 -22.21
N PRO A 537 1.32 9.71 -23.13
CA PRO A 537 0.75 8.40 -22.81
C PRO A 537 1.82 7.34 -22.49
N LEU A 538 3.10 7.62 -22.74
CA LEU A 538 4.22 6.71 -22.48
C LEU A 538 4.92 6.98 -21.15
N ALA A 539 4.60 8.07 -20.46
CA ALA A 539 5.26 8.52 -19.24
C ALA A 539 5.13 7.59 -18.03
N GLY A 540 4.26 6.59 -18.08
CA GLY A 540 4.03 5.68 -16.94
C GLY A 540 3.00 6.20 -15.95
N PRO A 541 2.81 5.52 -14.80
CA PRO A 541 1.79 5.87 -13.81
C PRO A 541 2.19 7.06 -12.95
N VAL A 542 1.20 7.58 -12.24
CA VAL A 542 1.37 8.56 -11.16
C VAL A 542 1.30 7.85 -9.82
N SER A 543 2.27 8.12 -8.94
CA SER A 543 2.32 7.60 -7.57
C SER A 543 1.25 8.23 -6.68
N SER A 544 1.14 7.72 -5.46
CA SER A 544 0.25 8.26 -4.43
C SER A 544 0.95 8.36 -3.07
N LEU A 545 0.47 9.25 -2.21
CA LEU A 545 0.93 9.32 -0.82
C LEU A 545 0.84 7.95 -0.10
N ARG A 546 -0.13 7.12 -0.47
CA ARG A 546 -0.30 5.77 0.08
C ARG A 546 0.80 4.82 -0.36
N LEU A 547 1.20 4.87 -1.63
CA LEU A 547 2.28 4.03 -2.16
C LEU A 547 3.63 4.47 -1.59
N GLU A 548 3.88 5.78 -1.47
CA GLU A 548 5.07 6.30 -0.80
C GLU A 548 5.14 5.84 0.67
N ALA A 549 4.05 5.97 1.42
CA ALA A 549 4.00 5.51 2.80
C ALA A 549 4.16 3.97 2.95
N LEU A 550 3.72 3.19 1.97
CA LEU A 550 4.00 1.76 1.94
C LEU A 550 5.50 1.49 1.75
N ARG A 551 6.17 2.21 0.83
CA ARG A 551 7.62 2.10 0.65
C ARG A 551 8.34 2.44 1.94
N ASP A 552 8.02 3.58 2.59
CA ASP A 552 8.60 3.96 3.88
C ASP A 552 8.48 2.82 4.92
N GLY A 553 7.34 2.13 4.94
CA GLY A 553 7.12 0.99 5.83
C GLY A 553 7.98 -0.23 5.49
N LEU A 554 8.19 -0.52 4.21
CA LEU A 554 9.07 -1.59 3.75
C LEU A 554 10.55 -1.27 4.03
N GLU A 555 10.94 0.00 3.88
CA GLU A 555 12.27 0.51 4.25
C GLU A 555 12.46 0.48 5.78
N ASP A 556 11.48 0.90 6.58
CA ASP A 556 11.49 0.75 8.05
C ASP A 556 11.76 -0.71 8.46
N ARG A 557 11.25 -1.70 7.71
CA ARG A 557 11.54 -3.12 7.98
C ARG A 557 13.01 -3.47 7.79
N GLU A 558 13.71 -2.87 6.84
CA GLU A 558 15.15 -3.07 6.68
C GLU A 558 15.93 -2.56 7.89
N TYR A 559 15.57 -1.40 8.45
CA TYR A 559 16.14 -0.92 9.71
C TYR A 559 15.90 -1.92 10.86
N LEU A 560 14.68 -2.42 11.01
CA LEU A 560 14.33 -3.41 12.04
C LEU A 560 15.16 -4.69 11.86
N ARG A 561 15.30 -5.17 10.63
CA ARG A 561 16.07 -6.37 10.28
C ARG A 561 17.58 -6.17 10.56
N LEU A 562 18.16 -5.05 10.15
CA LEU A 562 19.56 -4.75 10.38
C LEU A 562 19.85 -4.55 11.88
N ALA A 563 19.02 -3.78 12.58
CA ALA A 563 19.16 -3.59 14.01
C ALA A 563 19.03 -4.89 14.82
N SER A 564 18.16 -5.82 14.40
CA SER A 564 17.97 -7.11 15.08
C SER A 564 19.23 -8.01 15.06
N ARG A 565 20.11 -7.80 14.08
CA ARG A 565 21.37 -8.56 13.92
C ARG A 565 22.52 -8.02 14.79
N THR A 566 22.38 -6.86 15.40
CA THR A 566 23.38 -6.30 16.31
C THR A 566 23.38 -7.04 17.66
N ALA A 567 24.44 -6.94 18.43
CA ALA A 567 24.51 -7.54 19.77
C ALA A 567 23.36 -7.04 20.66
N GLY A 568 22.51 -7.94 21.19
CA GLY A 568 21.29 -7.58 21.92
C GLY A 568 20.18 -6.93 21.07
N GLY A 569 20.34 -6.92 19.74
CA GLY A 569 19.48 -6.22 18.79
C GLY A 569 18.03 -6.70 18.79
N ALA A 570 17.78 -8.00 18.94
CA ALA A 570 16.42 -8.54 18.97
C ALA A 570 15.58 -7.94 20.12
N ALA A 571 16.15 -7.82 21.33
CA ALA A 571 15.49 -7.19 22.47
C ALA A 571 15.28 -5.68 22.25
N PHE A 572 16.28 -4.99 21.66
CA PHE A 572 16.20 -3.59 21.31
C PHE A 572 15.10 -3.33 20.29
N VAL A 573 15.04 -4.10 19.22
CA VAL A 573 13.99 -4.01 18.17
C VAL A 573 12.60 -4.22 18.77
N LYS A 574 12.45 -5.26 19.61
CA LYS A 574 11.16 -5.51 20.31
C LYS A 574 10.71 -4.31 21.14
N LYS A 575 11.63 -3.69 21.90
CA LYS A 575 11.36 -2.50 22.72
C LYS A 575 10.99 -1.30 21.85
N THR A 576 11.75 -1.04 20.79
CA THR A 576 11.51 0.09 19.88
C THR A 576 10.19 -0.07 19.14
N ALA A 577 9.92 -1.25 18.59
CA ALA A 577 8.69 -1.56 17.87
C ALA A 577 7.44 -1.43 18.77
N ALA A 578 7.54 -1.65 20.07
CA ALA A 578 6.44 -1.47 21.01
C ALA A 578 5.94 -0.02 21.11
N SER A 579 6.71 0.97 20.68
CA SER A 579 6.25 2.36 20.55
C SER A 579 5.36 2.58 19.32
N VAL A 580 5.51 1.74 18.31
CA VAL A 580 4.80 1.84 17.03
C VAL A 580 3.60 0.89 17.00
N THR A 581 3.79 -0.38 17.42
CA THR A 581 2.76 -1.43 17.38
C THR A 581 2.67 -2.14 18.73
N TRP A 582 1.45 -2.39 19.21
CA TRP A 582 1.23 -3.10 20.47
C TRP A 582 -0.08 -3.87 20.47
N PHE A 583 -0.18 -4.90 21.34
CA PHE A 583 -1.44 -5.57 21.64
C PHE A 583 -2.03 -4.99 22.93
N PRO A 584 -3.28 -4.55 22.92
CA PRO A 584 -3.92 -3.98 24.12
C PRO A 584 -4.24 -5.06 25.18
N TYR A 585 -4.33 -6.31 24.78
CA TYR A 585 -4.60 -7.47 25.63
C TYR A 585 -3.99 -8.74 25.01
N PRO A 586 -3.83 -9.85 25.77
CA PRO A 586 -3.36 -11.11 25.22
C PRO A 586 -4.24 -11.59 24.06
N ILE A 587 -3.58 -12.12 23.03
CA ILE A 587 -4.29 -12.73 21.88
C ILE A 587 -5.11 -13.91 22.39
N ARG A 588 -6.40 -13.92 22.08
CA ARG A 588 -7.28 -15.05 22.33
C ARG A 588 -7.23 -15.99 21.13
N GLN A 589 -6.69 -17.20 21.32
CA GLN A 589 -6.62 -18.20 20.26
C GLN A 589 -8.02 -18.49 19.69
N GLY A 590 -8.11 -18.52 18.36
CA GLY A 590 -9.36 -18.72 17.66
C GLY A 590 -10.21 -17.46 17.47
N ASN A 591 -9.88 -16.34 18.12
CA ASN A 591 -10.55 -15.06 17.88
C ASN A 591 -9.92 -14.31 16.71
N VAL A 592 -10.64 -14.20 15.62
CA VAL A 592 -10.22 -13.49 14.39
C VAL A 592 -10.34 -11.96 14.52
N PHE A 593 -10.78 -11.43 15.65
CA PHE A 593 -10.98 -10.00 15.89
C PHE A 593 -9.99 -9.39 16.88
N ASP A 594 -9.00 -10.14 17.35
CA ASP A 594 -7.92 -9.61 18.16
C ASP A 594 -6.80 -9.11 17.24
N PHE A 595 -6.68 -7.78 17.10
CA PHE A 595 -5.70 -7.13 16.22
C PHE A 595 -4.69 -6.30 17.01
N PRO A 596 -3.43 -6.20 16.54
CA PRO A 596 -2.51 -5.22 17.08
C PRO A 596 -3.03 -3.81 16.81
N LYS A 597 -2.81 -2.93 17.76
CA LYS A 597 -2.95 -1.49 17.58
C LYS A 597 -1.62 -0.90 17.15
N TYR A 598 -1.67 0.26 16.54
CA TYR A 598 -0.49 1.00 16.09
C TYR A 598 -0.72 2.51 16.18
N THR A 599 0.39 3.24 16.19
CA THR A 599 0.35 4.70 16.20
C THR A 599 -0.10 5.25 14.84
N THR A 600 -0.86 6.35 14.88
CA THR A 600 -1.19 7.13 13.67
C THR A 600 -0.34 8.40 13.55
N LYS A 601 0.66 8.58 14.43
CA LYS A 601 1.49 9.80 14.50
C LYS A 601 2.80 9.59 13.72
N PRO A 602 3.05 10.30 12.61
CA PRO A 602 4.29 10.19 11.83
C PRO A 602 5.55 10.32 12.69
N ALA A 603 5.60 11.32 13.59
CA ALA A 603 6.76 11.56 14.45
C ALA A 603 7.15 10.38 15.37
N VAL A 604 6.25 9.43 15.61
CA VAL A 604 6.59 8.22 16.40
C VAL A 604 7.35 7.23 15.52
N PHE A 605 6.94 7.05 14.27
CA PHE A 605 7.66 6.23 13.29
C PHE A 605 9.07 6.79 13.05
N GLU A 606 9.18 8.11 12.80
CA GLU A 606 10.48 8.78 12.55
C GLU A 606 11.44 8.59 13.73
N ARG A 607 10.96 8.80 14.96
CA ARG A 607 11.78 8.62 16.17
C ARG A 607 12.23 7.17 16.34
N ALA A 608 11.33 6.22 16.12
CA ALA A 608 11.65 4.80 16.25
C ALA A 608 12.69 4.38 15.19
N ARG A 609 12.52 4.83 13.93
CA ARG A 609 13.48 4.60 12.85
C ARG A 609 14.85 5.21 13.17
N LEU A 610 14.89 6.46 13.65
CA LEU A 610 16.13 7.11 14.06
C LEU A 610 16.88 6.29 15.13
N GLN A 611 16.19 5.78 16.15
CA GLN A 611 16.79 4.92 17.17
C GLN A 611 17.38 3.62 16.59
N LEU A 612 16.67 3.02 15.60
CA LEU A 612 17.19 1.83 14.89
C LEU A 612 18.43 2.18 14.07
N ALA A 613 18.44 3.30 13.37
CA ALA A 613 19.57 3.76 12.57
C ALA A 613 20.81 4.01 13.42
N GLU A 614 20.66 4.74 14.53
CA GLU A 614 21.75 5.00 15.50
C GLU A 614 22.30 3.70 16.06
N ARG A 615 21.44 2.71 16.37
CA ARG A 615 21.85 1.40 16.86
C ARG A 615 22.67 0.63 15.81
N ILE A 616 22.27 0.67 14.54
CA ILE A 616 22.99 0.03 13.44
C ILE A 616 24.38 0.67 13.27
N GLU A 617 24.43 2.00 13.22
CA GLU A 617 25.68 2.76 13.02
C GLU A 617 26.67 2.51 14.18
N GLN A 618 26.21 2.50 15.43
CA GLN A 618 27.03 2.23 16.62
C GLN A 618 27.59 0.80 16.67
N SER A 619 27.01 -0.13 15.92
CA SER A 619 27.43 -1.54 15.91
C SER A 619 28.47 -1.87 14.82
N ARG A 620 28.80 -0.88 13.99
CA ARG A 620 29.81 -0.97 12.93
C ARG A 620 31.16 -0.47 13.41
#